data_ad53a40384d6f6e3db148fe49384f056
#
_entry.id   ad53a40384d6f6e3db148fe49384f056
#
_cell.length_a   1.000
_cell.length_b   1.000
_cell.length_c   1.000
_cell.angle_alpha   90.00
_cell.angle_beta   90.00
_cell.angle_gamma   90.00
#
_symmetry.space_group_name_H-M   'P 1'
#
loop_
_entity.id
_entity.type
_entity.pdbx_description
1 polymer ?
#
loop_
_entity_poly.entity_id
_entity_poly.type
_entity_poly.pdbx_seq_one_letter_code
_entity_poly.pdbx_strand_id
1 'polypeptide(L)'
;VSQYYSTYTKRSFPYNVYAGSQDQGFQRSIAPGEGVFDFVQSISGDYGHLSSGDEGESIWTNYPGITTYFPDPLTSGHISLNFPGSGHLWLAPLIEDPYNPNQAYLAGGGLSGGNHLFHLTAGSGSITYTEESYSFSSTVSAMGYSSIDPSNRYILTYYGSFYHSSDDGNNWQLSSAFDGPDAHYFYGSTIWSSQNTPEKVIIGGSGYSNPPVYISYNHGESFIPLNEGLPNTLIFELAGTPDDAYFFAATEVGPYVYIAEDEQWVYLAGISAPDQTYWSVEYIPELNTARFGTYGRGIWDFIMDD
;
A
#
# COMPACT_ATOMS: atom_id res chain seq x y z
N VAL A 1 0.60 -8.24 -22.02
CA VAL A 1 0.39 -8.83 -20.68
C VAL A 1 1.12 -7.93 -19.72
N SER A 2 0.39 -7.18 -18.89
CA SER A 2 0.97 -6.22 -17.94
C SER A 2 1.04 -6.84 -16.55
N GLN A 3 2.16 -6.61 -15.87
CA GLN A 3 2.40 -7.02 -14.48
C GLN A 3 2.25 -5.77 -13.62
N TYR A 4 1.10 -5.65 -12.96
CA TYR A 4 0.79 -4.48 -12.15
C TYR A 4 1.24 -4.66 -10.70
N TYR A 5 2.10 -3.74 -10.24
CA TYR A 5 2.56 -3.69 -8.85
C TYR A 5 1.61 -2.93 -7.94
N SER A 6 0.93 -1.91 -8.51
CA SER A 6 -0.06 -1.15 -7.76
C SER A 6 -1.09 -0.52 -8.70
N THR A 7 -2.26 -0.23 -8.13
CA THR A 7 -3.34 0.52 -8.76
C THR A 7 -3.80 1.64 -7.83
N TYR A 8 -4.32 2.71 -8.41
CA TYR A 8 -5.01 3.76 -7.70
C TYR A 8 -6.14 4.30 -8.59
N THR A 9 -7.35 4.36 -8.06
CA THR A 9 -8.50 4.92 -8.76
C THR A 9 -8.79 6.32 -8.25
N LYS A 10 -8.89 7.29 -9.14
CA LYS A 10 -9.37 8.64 -8.83
C LYS A 10 -10.76 8.55 -8.19
N ARG A 11 -10.97 9.23 -7.05
CA ARG A 11 -12.23 9.13 -6.27
C ARG A 11 -13.35 10.02 -6.80
N SER A 12 -13.12 10.73 -7.90
CA SER A 12 -14.13 11.57 -8.58
C SER A 12 -14.35 11.10 -10.03
N PHE A 13 -15.60 11.27 -10.53
CA PHE A 13 -15.90 10.96 -11.93
C PHE A 13 -14.94 11.73 -12.87
N PRO A 14 -14.37 11.07 -13.89
CA PRO A 14 -14.73 9.78 -14.47
C PRO A 14 -14.04 8.54 -13.85
N TYR A 15 -13.52 8.57 -12.63
CA TYR A 15 -12.89 7.44 -11.92
C TYR A 15 -11.70 6.83 -12.69
N ASN A 16 -10.82 7.69 -13.18
CA ASN A 16 -9.62 7.23 -13.89
C ASN A 16 -8.81 6.28 -13.06
N VAL A 17 -8.33 5.21 -13.68
CA VAL A 17 -7.46 4.22 -13.06
C VAL A 17 -6.02 4.55 -13.42
N TYR A 18 -5.18 4.67 -12.43
CA TYR A 18 -3.73 4.77 -12.55
C TYR A 18 -3.12 3.42 -12.18
N ALA A 19 -2.04 3.03 -12.84
CA ALA A 19 -1.41 1.75 -12.62
C ALA A 19 0.11 1.85 -12.77
N GLY A 20 0.81 1.27 -11.81
CA GLY A 20 2.25 1.05 -11.86
C GLY A 20 2.55 -0.37 -12.30
N SER A 21 3.41 -0.56 -13.29
CA SER A 21 3.67 -1.88 -13.84
C SER A 21 5.14 -2.10 -14.19
N GLN A 22 5.52 -3.38 -14.28
CA GLN A 22 6.84 -3.77 -14.76
C GLN A 22 7.00 -3.43 -16.24
N ASP A 23 8.13 -2.84 -16.61
CA ASP A 23 8.54 -2.43 -17.97
C ASP A 23 7.61 -1.40 -18.64
N GLN A 24 6.30 -1.51 -18.44
CA GLN A 24 5.30 -0.63 -19.04
C GLN A 24 5.05 0.65 -18.22
N GLY A 25 5.63 0.74 -17.03
CA GLY A 25 5.74 1.94 -16.25
C GLY A 25 4.43 2.46 -15.66
N PHE A 26 4.34 3.78 -15.50
CA PHE A 26 3.14 4.44 -15.04
C PHE A 26 2.16 4.63 -16.19
N GLN A 27 0.95 4.13 -15.98
CA GLN A 27 -0.14 4.10 -16.95
C GLN A 27 -1.39 4.75 -16.37
N ARG A 28 -2.27 5.21 -17.26
CA ARG A 28 -3.59 5.73 -16.92
C ARG A 28 -4.66 5.22 -17.88
N SER A 29 -5.88 5.00 -17.39
CA SER A 29 -7.01 4.62 -18.23
C SER A 29 -7.42 5.77 -19.16
N ILE A 30 -7.94 5.40 -20.34
CA ILE A 30 -8.58 6.31 -21.29
C ILE A 30 -10.08 6.08 -21.21
N ALA A 31 -10.84 7.15 -20.92
CA ALA A 31 -12.30 7.14 -20.90
C ALA A 31 -12.84 5.91 -20.10
N PRO A 32 -12.57 5.84 -18.79
CA PRO A 32 -13.07 4.74 -17.95
C PRO A 32 -14.61 4.71 -18.00
N GLY A 33 -15.14 3.51 -17.98
CA GLY A 33 -16.57 3.24 -18.07
C GLY A 33 -16.87 1.81 -17.65
N GLU A 34 -17.88 1.17 -18.19
CA GLU A 34 -18.16 -0.24 -17.95
C GLU A 34 -17.29 -1.13 -18.85
N GLY A 35 -16.81 -2.25 -18.31
CA GLY A 35 -16.07 -3.27 -19.03
C GLY A 35 -14.57 -3.07 -19.06
N VAL A 36 -13.94 -3.37 -20.21
CA VAL A 36 -12.49 -3.31 -20.37
C VAL A 36 -12.03 -1.91 -20.73
N PHE A 37 -11.03 -1.38 -20.01
CA PHE A 37 -10.45 -0.07 -20.28
C PHE A 37 -9.16 -0.19 -21.08
N ASP A 38 -8.96 0.78 -21.98
CA ASP A 38 -7.67 1.00 -22.61
C ASP A 38 -6.79 1.87 -21.71
N PHE A 39 -5.48 1.57 -21.66
CA PHE A 39 -4.50 2.34 -20.91
C PHE A 39 -3.49 3.00 -21.83
N VAL A 40 -3.07 4.19 -21.45
CA VAL A 40 -1.96 4.93 -22.05
C VAL A 40 -0.78 4.93 -21.10
N GLN A 41 0.40 4.58 -21.59
CA GLN A 41 1.66 4.72 -20.88
C GLN A 41 2.06 6.21 -20.82
N SER A 42 2.23 6.73 -19.61
CA SER A 42 2.72 8.11 -19.38
C SER A 42 4.24 8.15 -19.30
N ILE A 43 4.85 7.14 -18.68
CA ILE A 43 6.31 6.97 -18.56
C ILE A 43 6.63 5.47 -18.48
N SER A 44 7.71 5.02 -19.15
CA SER A 44 8.16 3.61 -19.12
C SER A 44 9.05 3.31 -17.93
N GLY A 45 9.14 2.06 -17.54
CA GLY A 45 9.99 1.55 -16.45
C GLY A 45 9.22 0.63 -15.50
N ASP A 46 9.76 0.37 -14.31
CA ASP A 46 9.19 -0.51 -13.30
C ASP A 46 8.57 0.33 -12.18
N TYR A 47 7.39 0.89 -12.43
CA TYR A 47 6.72 1.76 -11.46
C TYR A 47 5.84 0.97 -10.49
N GLY A 48 6.04 1.22 -9.20
CA GLY A 48 5.24 0.69 -8.10
C GLY A 48 4.80 1.78 -7.12
N HIS A 49 4.06 1.41 -6.09
CA HIS A 49 3.52 2.30 -5.05
C HIS A 49 2.89 3.56 -5.62
N LEU A 50 1.59 3.51 -5.88
CA LEU A 50 0.80 4.69 -6.21
C LEU A 50 0.13 5.23 -4.95
N SER A 51 0.30 6.51 -4.69
CA SER A 51 -0.20 7.17 -3.48
C SER A 51 -0.71 8.57 -3.81
N SER A 52 -1.80 9.00 -3.18
CA SER A 52 -2.44 10.29 -3.43
C SER A 52 -3.10 10.84 -2.17
N GLY A 53 -2.74 12.06 -1.79
CA GLY A 53 -3.35 12.79 -0.69
C GLY A 53 -4.51 13.71 -1.11
N ASP A 54 -4.95 13.65 -2.37
CA ASP A 54 -6.01 14.49 -2.94
C ASP A 54 -6.95 13.69 -3.86
N GLU A 55 -7.24 12.43 -3.47
CA GLU A 55 -8.22 11.59 -4.15
C GLU A 55 -7.88 11.26 -5.62
N GLY A 56 -6.60 11.35 -6.00
CA GLY A 56 -6.12 11.05 -7.35
C GLY A 56 -6.05 12.26 -8.29
N GLU A 57 -6.15 13.48 -7.79
CA GLU A 57 -5.86 14.69 -8.57
C GLU A 57 -4.36 14.80 -8.83
N SER A 58 -3.52 14.38 -7.87
CA SER A 58 -2.09 14.19 -8.06
C SER A 58 -1.66 12.79 -7.61
N ILE A 59 -0.52 12.29 -8.12
CA ILE A 59 0.00 10.96 -7.79
C ILE A 59 1.49 11.02 -7.47
N TRP A 60 1.83 10.45 -6.34
CA TRP A 60 3.18 10.02 -6.01
C TRP A 60 3.39 8.57 -6.44
N THR A 61 4.54 8.29 -7.02
CA THR A 61 4.94 6.92 -7.39
C THR A 61 6.45 6.78 -7.35
N ASN A 62 6.96 5.56 -7.37
CA ASN A 62 8.40 5.32 -7.45
C ASN A 62 8.75 4.30 -8.54
N TYR A 63 9.95 4.48 -9.06
CA TYR A 63 10.72 3.55 -9.86
C TYR A 63 11.95 3.16 -9.03
N PRO A 64 12.56 1.98 -9.17
CA PRO A 64 13.77 1.64 -8.41
C PRO A 64 14.85 2.72 -8.50
N GLY A 65 15.09 3.40 -7.38
CA GLY A 65 16.04 4.51 -7.28
C GLY A 65 15.51 5.91 -7.58
N ILE A 66 14.24 6.07 -7.96
CA ILE A 66 13.64 7.37 -8.31
C ILE A 66 12.23 7.47 -7.74
N THR A 67 11.91 8.61 -7.09
CA THR A 67 10.55 9.02 -6.76
C THR A 67 10.04 10.00 -7.81
N THR A 68 8.81 9.87 -8.23
CA THR A 68 8.16 10.71 -9.23
C THR A 68 6.82 11.25 -8.70
N TYR A 69 6.57 12.52 -8.93
CA TYR A 69 5.31 13.19 -8.62
C TYR A 69 4.66 13.71 -9.89
N PHE A 70 3.41 13.34 -10.09
CA PHE A 70 2.53 13.81 -11.16
C PHE A 70 1.53 14.80 -10.56
N PRO A 71 1.67 16.12 -10.76
CA PRO A 71 0.69 17.11 -10.28
C PRO A 71 -0.65 17.03 -10.99
N ASP A 72 -0.68 16.45 -12.17
CA ASP A 72 -1.86 16.08 -12.95
C ASP A 72 -1.54 14.79 -13.71
N PRO A 73 -1.93 13.61 -13.17
CA PRO A 73 -1.60 12.33 -13.79
C PRO A 73 -2.34 12.07 -15.10
N LEU A 74 -3.33 12.88 -15.46
CA LEU A 74 -3.99 12.83 -16.77
C LEU A 74 -3.14 13.46 -17.88
N THR A 75 -2.06 14.14 -17.51
CA THR A 75 -1.02 14.62 -18.42
C THR A 75 0.27 13.82 -18.28
N SER A 76 1.28 14.10 -19.10
CA SER A 76 2.61 13.51 -18.98
C SER A 76 3.62 14.35 -18.17
N GLY A 77 3.15 15.48 -17.63
CA GLY A 77 3.99 16.39 -16.83
C GLY A 77 4.29 15.79 -15.46
N HIS A 78 5.57 15.64 -15.12
CA HIS A 78 6.02 15.11 -13.84
C HIS A 78 7.34 15.73 -13.40
N ILE A 79 7.65 15.61 -12.13
CA ILE A 79 8.96 15.91 -11.55
C ILE A 79 9.48 14.69 -10.82
N SER A 80 10.80 14.50 -10.80
CA SER A 80 11.41 13.32 -10.21
C SER A 80 12.62 13.68 -9.33
N LEU A 81 12.90 12.79 -8.37
CA LEU A 81 14.03 12.85 -7.46
C LEU A 81 14.69 11.48 -7.41
N ASN A 82 16.00 11.41 -7.60
CA ASN A 82 16.75 10.20 -7.25
C ASN A 82 16.64 9.95 -5.75
N PHE A 83 16.50 8.69 -5.35
CA PHE A 83 16.39 8.35 -3.94
C PHE A 83 17.55 8.96 -3.15
N PRO A 84 17.26 9.74 -2.10
CA PRO A 84 18.29 10.26 -1.22
C PRO A 84 18.86 9.14 -0.35
N GLY A 85 20.13 9.20 0.00
CA GLY A 85 20.76 8.21 0.87
C GLY A 85 20.98 6.85 0.20
N SER A 86 20.85 5.76 0.96
CA SER A 86 21.10 4.38 0.52
C SER A 86 20.20 3.38 1.24
N GLY A 87 20.29 2.10 0.89
CA GLY A 87 19.61 1.01 1.58
C GLY A 87 18.10 0.90 1.31
N HIS A 88 17.63 1.53 0.24
CA HIS A 88 16.23 1.41 -0.18
C HIS A 88 15.92 -0.01 -0.65
N LEU A 89 14.69 -0.45 -0.37
CA LEU A 89 14.14 -1.62 -1.03
C LEU A 89 13.99 -1.35 -2.54
N TRP A 90 13.89 -2.40 -3.33
CA TRP A 90 13.73 -2.28 -4.80
C TRP A 90 12.49 -1.44 -5.17
N LEU A 91 11.35 -1.73 -4.57
CA LEU A 91 10.20 -0.82 -4.49
C LEU A 91 10.14 -0.29 -3.04
N ALA A 92 10.79 0.84 -2.80
CA ALA A 92 10.81 1.43 -1.47
C ALA A 92 9.40 1.88 -1.08
N PRO A 93 8.93 1.61 0.14
CA PRO A 93 7.64 2.11 0.60
C PRO A 93 7.54 3.62 0.41
N LEU A 94 6.43 4.05 -0.17
CA LEU A 94 6.11 5.45 -0.46
C LEU A 94 4.65 5.68 -0.11
N ILE A 95 4.39 6.68 0.73
CA ILE A 95 3.04 7.07 1.14
C ILE A 95 2.93 8.60 1.12
N GLU A 96 1.78 9.12 0.71
CA GLU A 96 1.49 10.55 0.77
C GLU A 96 1.50 11.09 2.20
N ASP A 97 1.74 12.39 2.35
CA ASP A 97 1.50 13.07 3.60
C ASP A 97 -0.01 13.32 3.75
N PRO A 98 -0.62 12.93 4.88
CA PRO A 98 -2.08 13.01 5.06
C PRO A 98 -2.63 14.44 5.11
N TYR A 99 -1.76 15.44 5.27
CA TYR A 99 -2.16 16.85 5.38
C TYR A 99 -1.87 17.67 4.12
N ASN A 100 -0.91 17.19 3.28
CA ASN A 100 -0.44 17.95 2.12
C ASN A 100 -0.20 17.03 0.91
N PRO A 101 -1.02 17.09 -0.14
CA PRO A 101 -0.90 16.19 -1.29
C PRO A 101 0.41 16.33 -2.09
N ASN A 102 1.08 17.49 -1.98
CA ASN A 102 2.43 17.67 -2.59
C ASN A 102 3.56 17.21 -1.67
N GLN A 103 3.27 16.50 -0.58
CA GLN A 103 4.26 15.90 0.31
C GLN A 103 4.05 14.40 0.40
N ALA A 104 5.14 13.68 0.65
CA ALA A 104 5.13 12.23 0.82
C ALA A 104 6.26 11.77 1.73
N TYR A 105 6.15 10.56 2.25
CA TYR A 105 7.21 9.87 2.98
C TYR A 105 7.75 8.73 2.14
N LEU A 106 9.08 8.66 2.01
CA LEU A 106 9.82 7.59 1.35
C LEU A 106 10.66 6.86 2.38
N ALA A 107 10.52 5.54 2.45
CA ALA A 107 11.37 4.72 3.30
C ALA A 107 12.75 4.50 2.69
N GLY A 108 13.81 4.63 3.50
CA GLY A 108 15.18 4.43 3.05
C GLY A 108 16.17 5.17 3.93
N GLY A 109 17.42 5.29 3.46
CA GLY A 109 18.45 6.04 4.15
C GLY A 109 19.01 5.36 5.39
N GLY A 110 19.72 6.15 6.21
CA GLY A 110 20.45 5.67 7.37
C GLY A 110 21.81 5.03 7.04
N LEU A 111 22.67 4.97 8.04
CA LEU A 111 24.03 4.43 7.89
C LEU A 111 24.06 2.91 7.70
N SER A 112 23.00 2.22 8.08
CA SER A 112 22.91 0.75 8.05
C SER A 112 21.94 0.20 7.02
N GLY A 113 21.30 1.07 6.22
CA GLY A 113 20.50 0.68 5.07
C GLY A 113 18.99 0.57 5.33
N GLY A 114 18.25 1.61 4.94
CA GLY A 114 16.82 1.54 4.76
C GLY A 114 15.95 1.74 6.01
N ASN A 115 16.55 2.16 7.12
CA ASN A 115 15.89 2.25 8.41
C ASN A 115 15.50 3.67 8.86
N HIS A 116 15.45 4.61 7.93
CA HIS A 116 14.97 5.98 8.14
C HIS A 116 13.79 6.29 7.21
N LEU A 117 13.23 7.48 7.34
CA LEU A 117 12.24 8.05 6.44
C LEU A 117 12.79 9.35 5.85
N PHE A 118 12.41 9.63 4.62
CA PHE A 118 12.58 10.92 3.99
C PHE A 118 11.21 11.57 3.81
N HIS A 119 11.06 12.79 4.33
CA HIS A 119 9.90 13.62 4.05
C HIS A 119 10.18 14.44 2.77
N LEU A 120 9.40 14.19 1.74
CA LEU A 120 9.52 14.78 0.41
C LEU A 120 8.55 15.94 0.24
N THR A 121 8.96 16.97 -0.49
CA THR A 121 8.10 18.10 -0.86
C THR A 121 8.25 18.40 -2.34
N ALA A 122 7.17 18.26 -3.11
CA ALA A 122 7.10 18.63 -4.50
C ALA A 122 6.84 20.15 -4.65
N GLY A 123 7.74 20.82 -5.36
CA GLY A 123 7.63 22.23 -5.71
C GLY A 123 7.38 22.45 -7.20
N SER A 124 7.52 23.69 -7.70
CA SER A 124 7.21 24.07 -9.08
C SER A 124 8.15 23.52 -10.15
N GLY A 125 9.10 22.68 -9.82
CA GLY A 125 10.06 22.11 -10.80
C GLY A 125 11.05 21.14 -10.21
N SER A 126 10.95 20.86 -8.92
CA SER A 126 11.82 19.91 -8.23
C SER A 126 11.14 19.32 -7.01
N ILE A 127 11.61 18.16 -6.57
CA ILE A 127 11.29 17.57 -5.27
C ILE A 127 12.46 17.86 -4.34
N THR A 128 12.19 18.38 -3.17
CA THR A 128 13.13 18.54 -2.06
C THR A 128 12.84 17.53 -0.97
N TYR A 129 13.78 17.29 -0.07
CA TYR A 129 13.60 16.32 1.02
C TYR A 129 14.30 16.74 2.31
N THR A 130 13.80 16.21 3.42
CA THR A 130 14.48 16.17 4.73
C THR A 130 14.52 14.72 5.20
N GLU A 131 15.64 14.28 5.78
CA GLU A 131 15.75 12.99 6.44
C GLU A 131 15.24 13.09 7.87
N GLU A 132 14.29 12.22 8.23
CA GLU A 132 13.77 12.13 9.58
C GLU A 132 14.82 11.53 10.52
N SER A 133 14.86 12.04 11.76
CA SER A 133 15.93 11.70 12.69
C SER A 133 15.80 10.34 13.37
N TYR A 134 14.60 9.74 13.33
CA TYR A 134 14.35 8.45 13.97
C TYR A 134 14.94 7.31 13.16
N SER A 135 15.63 6.38 13.87
CA SER A 135 16.23 5.20 13.26
C SER A 135 15.50 3.95 13.74
N PHE A 136 14.82 3.27 12.83
CA PHE A 136 14.12 2.02 13.12
C PHE A 136 15.11 0.86 13.29
N SER A 137 14.66 -0.25 13.88
CA SER A 137 15.53 -1.41 14.18
C SER A 137 16.03 -2.15 12.93
N SER A 138 15.33 -2.02 11.80
CA SER A 138 15.72 -2.60 10.51
C SER A 138 15.06 -1.82 9.36
N THR A 139 15.30 -2.27 8.12
CA THR A 139 14.72 -1.68 6.91
C THR A 139 13.21 -1.57 7.03
N VAL A 140 12.67 -0.36 6.78
CA VAL A 140 11.23 -0.12 6.72
C VAL A 140 10.66 -0.77 5.47
N SER A 141 9.65 -1.59 5.62
CA SER A 141 9.02 -2.36 4.53
C SER A 141 7.56 -2.02 4.28
N ALA A 142 6.88 -1.39 5.25
CA ALA A 142 5.55 -0.81 5.05
C ALA A 142 5.34 0.41 5.94
N MET A 143 4.49 1.32 5.49
CA MET A 143 4.09 2.54 6.17
C MET A 143 2.59 2.72 6.09
N GLY A 144 2.00 3.36 7.10
CA GLY A 144 0.59 3.71 7.12
C GLY A 144 0.29 4.80 8.14
N TYR A 145 -0.90 5.35 8.06
CA TYR A 145 -1.45 6.25 9.06
C TYR A 145 -2.95 5.98 9.25
N SER A 146 -3.50 6.44 10.36
CA SER A 146 -4.94 6.38 10.58
C SER A 146 -5.65 7.41 9.70
N SER A 147 -6.62 6.97 8.90
CA SER A 147 -7.45 7.88 8.10
C SER A 147 -8.40 8.74 8.95
N ILE A 148 -8.66 8.34 10.21
CA ILE A 148 -9.52 9.04 11.15
C ILE A 148 -8.73 10.11 11.91
N ASP A 149 -7.52 9.76 12.36
CA ASP A 149 -6.60 10.64 13.07
C ASP A 149 -5.18 10.44 12.55
N PRO A 150 -4.77 11.15 11.50
CA PRO A 150 -3.48 10.98 10.85
C PRO A 150 -2.24 11.30 11.70
N SER A 151 -2.42 11.84 12.91
CA SER A 151 -1.33 11.93 13.89
C SER A 151 -0.84 10.56 14.35
N ASN A 152 -1.72 9.54 14.25
CA ASN A 152 -1.36 8.14 14.47
C ASN A 152 -0.75 7.55 13.19
N ARG A 153 0.55 7.28 13.24
CA ARG A 153 1.35 6.75 12.14
C ARG A 153 1.96 5.41 12.51
N TYR A 154 2.14 4.56 11.51
CA TYR A 154 2.55 3.17 11.68
C TYR A 154 3.69 2.82 10.75
N ILE A 155 4.67 2.09 11.26
CA ILE A 155 5.80 1.54 10.51
C ILE A 155 5.91 0.05 10.77
N LEU A 156 6.12 -0.71 9.72
CA LEU A 156 6.44 -2.12 9.78
C LEU A 156 7.79 -2.34 9.10
N THR A 157 8.63 -3.18 9.71
CA THR A 157 9.98 -3.41 9.20
C THR A 157 10.12 -4.77 8.52
N TYR A 158 11.20 -4.94 7.78
CA TYR A 158 11.58 -6.16 7.09
C TYR A 158 11.59 -7.41 7.98
N TYR A 159 11.90 -7.23 9.27
CA TYR A 159 11.90 -8.32 10.26
C TYR A 159 10.65 -8.34 11.16
N GLY A 160 9.61 -7.61 10.79
CA GLY A 160 8.31 -7.66 11.46
C GLY A 160 8.18 -6.77 12.70
N SER A 161 9.18 -5.94 13.04
CA SER A 161 9.01 -4.97 14.12
C SER A 161 7.98 -3.93 13.73
N PHE A 162 6.98 -3.71 14.58
CA PHE A 162 5.93 -2.74 14.38
C PHE A 162 6.11 -1.53 15.30
N TYR A 163 5.98 -0.33 14.73
CA TYR A 163 6.10 0.94 15.45
C TYR A 163 4.85 1.77 15.27
N HIS A 164 4.45 2.45 16.34
CA HIS A 164 3.37 3.43 16.38
C HIS A 164 3.89 4.79 16.85
N SER A 165 3.43 5.84 16.21
CA SER A 165 3.53 7.24 16.66
C SER A 165 2.13 7.79 16.83
N SER A 166 1.91 8.61 17.86
CA SER A 166 0.66 9.38 18.09
C SER A 166 0.88 10.90 17.98
N ASP A 167 2.00 11.31 17.40
CA ASP A 167 2.41 12.70 17.29
C ASP A 167 3.08 13.03 15.95
N ASP A 168 2.46 12.58 14.85
CA ASP A 168 2.90 12.84 13.47
C ASP A 168 4.28 12.26 13.11
N GLY A 169 4.74 11.22 13.82
CA GLY A 169 6.04 10.63 13.59
C GLY A 169 7.19 11.30 14.34
N ASN A 170 6.92 12.26 15.24
CA ASN A 170 7.96 12.89 16.02
C ASN A 170 8.57 11.95 17.06
N ASN A 171 7.75 11.06 17.63
CA ASN A 171 8.19 10.01 18.55
C ASN A 171 7.58 8.67 18.15
N TRP A 172 8.37 7.59 18.23
CA TRP A 172 7.96 6.25 17.86
C TRP A 172 8.08 5.29 19.04
N GLN A 173 7.09 4.43 19.20
CA GLN A 173 7.06 3.36 20.19
C GLN A 173 7.05 2.01 19.48
N LEU A 174 7.99 1.15 19.85
CA LEU A 174 8.01 -0.24 19.38
C LEU A 174 6.90 -1.02 20.08
N SER A 175 6.12 -1.80 19.35
CA SER A 175 5.16 -2.74 19.92
C SER A 175 5.86 -3.73 20.84
N SER A 176 5.41 -3.81 22.08
CA SER A 176 5.99 -4.72 23.07
C SER A 176 5.40 -6.14 23.03
N ALA A 177 4.28 -6.30 22.35
CA ALA A 177 3.53 -7.56 22.29
C ALA A 177 3.56 -8.21 20.89
N PHE A 178 4.31 -7.61 19.94
CA PHE A 178 4.48 -8.14 18.60
C PHE A 178 5.90 -7.84 18.11
N ASP A 179 6.74 -8.85 18.04
CA ASP A 179 8.10 -8.80 17.49
C ASP A 179 8.29 -9.76 16.29
N GLY A 180 7.18 -10.10 15.66
CA GLY A 180 7.10 -11.05 14.57
C GLY A 180 7.00 -12.51 15.03
N PRO A 181 6.81 -13.44 14.11
CA PRO A 181 6.70 -14.86 14.43
C PRO A 181 8.04 -15.47 14.84
N ASP A 182 8.03 -16.31 15.87
CA ASP A 182 9.22 -16.94 16.49
C ASP A 182 10.05 -17.81 15.54
N ALA A 183 9.44 -18.37 14.50
CA ALA A 183 10.07 -19.39 13.68
C ALA A 183 10.74 -18.86 12.42
N HIS A 184 10.26 -17.74 11.86
CA HIS A 184 10.75 -17.11 10.64
C HIS A 184 10.57 -15.60 10.75
N TYR A 185 11.35 -14.83 9.97
CA TYR A 185 11.09 -13.41 9.90
C TYR A 185 9.73 -13.17 9.22
N PHE A 186 8.96 -12.28 9.80
CA PHE A 186 7.73 -11.79 9.19
C PHE A 186 8.10 -10.58 8.34
N TYR A 187 8.27 -10.79 7.02
CA TYR A 187 8.43 -9.68 6.09
C TYR A 187 7.10 -8.92 6.03
N GLY A 188 7.02 -7.82 6.78
CA GLY A 188 5.84 -6.98 6.80
C GLY A 188 5.73 -6.21 5.49
N SER A 189 4.68 -6.45 4.72
CA SER A 189 4.51 -5.90 3.38
C SER A 189 3.46 -4.80 3.31
N THR A 190 2.51 -4.77 4.26
CA THR A 190 1.37 -3.86 4.18
C THR A 190 0.79 -3.55 5.55
N ILE A 191 0.25 -2.34 5.69
CA ILE A 191 -0.49 -1.85 6.85
C ILE A 191 -1.78 -1.24 6.33
N TRP A 192 -2.91 -1.64 6.90
CA TRP A 192 -4.20 -1.00 6.69
C TRP A 192 -4.78 -0.55 8.02
N SER A 193 -5.28 0.67 8.11
CA SER A 193 -5.96 1.20 9.28
C SER A 193 -7.46 1.36 9.02
N SER A 194 -8.27 1.04 10.02
CA SER A 194 -9.71 1.17 9.94
C SER A 194 -10.13 2.62 9.69
N GLN A 195 -11.19 2.77 8.88
CA GLN A 195 -11.86 4.06 8.65
C GLN A 195 -13.05 4.27 9.61
N ASN A 196 -13.30 3.29 10.49
CA ASN A 196 -14.42 3.28 11.42
C ASN A 196 -13.96 3.24 12.89
N THR A 197 -12.88 2.54 13.18
CA THR A 197 -12.36 2.33 14.53
C THR A 197 -10.93 2.84 14.60
N PRO A 198 -10.64 4.01 15.23
CA PRO A 198 -9.34 4.65 15.20
C PRO A 198 -8.16 3.77 15.62
N GLU A 199 -8.38 2.91 16.62
CA GLU A 199 -7.34 2.05 17.20
C GLU A 199 -7.11 0.74 16.42
N LYS A 200 -7.99 0.44 15.43
CA LYS A 200 -7.91 -0.82 14.67
C LYS A 200 -6.91 -0.70 13.52
N VAL A 201 -5.94 -1.61 13.52
CA VAL A 201 -4.90 -1.74 12.49
C VAL A 201 -4.77 -3.20 12.08
N ILE A 202 -4.66 -3.46 10.79
CA ILE A 202 -4.40 -4.79 10.23
C ILE A 202 -3.05 -4.73 9.51
N ILE A 203 -2.22 -5.74 9.71
CA ILE A 203 -0.94 -5.89 9.04
C ILE A 203 -0.88 -7.21 8.28
N GLY A 204 -0.22 -7.19 7.14
CA GLY A 204 0.02 -8.37 6.31
C GLY A 204 1.49 -8.55 5.99
N GLY A 205 1.88 -9.79 5.72
CA GLY A 205 3.26 -10.10 5.38
C GLY A 205 3.47 -11.55 4.97
N SER A 206 4.69 -12.05 5.12
CA SER A 206 5.03 -13.43 4.81
C SER A 206 4.43 -14.40 5.82
N GLY A 207 3.60 -15.33 5.35
CA GLY A 207 2.88 -16.30 6.17
C GLY A 207 3.23 -17.75 5.89
N TYR A 208 4.47 -18.06 5.46
CA TYR A 208 4.82 -19.43 5.05
C TYR A 208 4.87 -20.44 6.17
N SER A 209 5.10 -19.98 7.41
CA SER A 209 5.11 -20.85 8.60
C SER A 209 4.42 -20.23 9.81
N ASN A 210 3.68 -19.16 9.59
CA ASN A 210 2.95 -18.37 10.59
C ASN A 210 1.72 -17.74 9.94
N PRO A 211 0.79 -17.18 10.72
CA PRO A 211 -0.32 -16.39 10.16
C PRO A 211 0.20 -15.26 9.27
N PRO A 212 -0.35 -15.09 8.05
CA PRO A 212 0.06 -14.01 7.14
C PRO A 212 -0.57 -12.66 7.47
N VAL A 213 -1.66 -12.63 8.26
CA VAL A 213 -2.38 -11.41 8.66
C VAL A 213 -2.58 -11.39 10.16
N TYR A 214 -2.40 -10.21 10.74
CA TYR A 214 -2.65 -9.94 12.16
C TYR A 214 -3.49 -8.67 12.31
N ILE A 215 -4.33 -8.62 13.33
CA ILE A 215 -5.16 -7.47 13.68
C ILE A 215 -4.84 -6.96 15.09
N SER A 216 -4.86 -5.65 15.23
CA SER A 216 -4.77 -4.92 16.50
C SER A 216 -6.02 -4.08 16.73
N TYR A 217 -6.40 -3.91 17.98
CA TYR A 217 -7.47 -3.01 18.44
C TYR A 217 -6.95 -1.96 19.43
N ASN A 218 -5.63 -1.71 19.43
CA ASN A 218 -4.96 -0.78 20.33
C ASN A 218 -3.73 -0.13 19.68
N HIS A 219 -3.89 0.37 18.47
CA HIS A 219 -2.85 1.04 17.67
C HIS A 219 -1.57 0.19 17.46
N GLY A 220 -1.70 -1.14 17.49
CA GLY A 220 -0.56 -2.04 17.31
C GLY A 220 0.27 -2.31 18.57
N GLU A 221 -0.21 -1.94 19.79
CA GLU A 221 0.46 -2.36 21.03
C GLU A 221 0.45 -3.89 21.18
N SER A 222 -0.61 -4.55 20.69
CA SER A 222 -0.71 -6.00 20.61
C SER A 222 -1.47 -6.42 19.34
N PHE A 223 -1.13 -7.62 18.87
CA PHE A 223 -1.73 -8.22 17.68
C PHE A 223 -2.23 -9.62 17.98
N ILE A 224 -3.32 -10.01 17.31
CA ILE A 224 -3.82 -11.38 17.27
C ILE A 224 -3.88 -11.84 15.81
N PRO A 225 -3.68 -13.16 15.53
CA PRO A 225 -3.84 -13.69 14.18
C PRO A 225 -5.24 -13.46 13.61
N LEU A 226 -5.30 -13.13 12.33
CA LEU A 226 -6.53 -13.00 11.54
C LEU A 226 -6.41 -13.86 10.29
N ASN A 227 -6.43 -15.19 10.42
CA ASN A 227 -6.04 -16.12 9.37
C ASN A 227 -7.00 -17.28 9.10
N GLU A 228 -8.16 -17.34 9.78
CA GLU A 228 -9.13 -18.42 9.51
C GLU A 228 -9.60 -18.36 8.05
N GLY A 229 -9.44 -19.48 7.33
CA GLY A 229 -9.73 -19.57 5.89
C GLY A 229 -8.64 -19.04 4.94
N LEU A 230 -7.58 -18.40 5.45
CA LEU A 230 -6.48 -17.89 4.64
C LEU A 230 -5.32 -18.90 4.62
N PRO A 231 -4.79 -19.29 3.45
CA PRO A 231 -3.64 -20.18 3.37
C PRO A 231 -2.35 -19.49 3.85
N ASN A 232 -1.34 -20.28 4.17
CA ASN A 232 0.00 -19.78 4.41
C ASN A 232 0.58 -19.21 3.11
N THR A 233 0.64 -17.89 3.00
CA THR A 233 1.00 -17.18 1.78
C THR A 233 1.66 -15.83 2.10
N LEU A 234 2.23 -15.18 1.11
CA LEU A 234 2.63 -13.78 1.21
C LEU A 234 1.44 -12.87 0.89
N ILE A 235 1.20 -11.90 1.75
CA ILE A 235 0.29 -10.79 1.51
C ILE A 235 1.09 -9.65 0.89
N PHE A 236 0.64 -9.11 -0.24
CA PHE A 236 1.26 -7.95 -0.87
C PHE A 236 0.60 -6.64 -0.44
N GLU A 237 -0.73 -6.63 -0.41
CA GLU A 237 -1.50 -5.45 -0.02
C GLU A 237 -2.82 -5.83 0.66
N LEU A 238 -3.28 -4.94 1.54
CA LEU A 238 -4.57 -5.03 2.25
C LEU A 238 -5.40 -3.78 1.95
N ALA A 239 -6.71 -3.97 1.83
CA ALA A 239 -7.70 -2.90 1.78
C ALA A 239 -8.92 -3.29 2.62
N GLY A 240 -9.81 -2.34 2.92
CA GLY A 240 -11.03 -2.64 3.65
C GLY A 240 -12.16 -1.67 3.32
N THR A 241 -13.38 -2.09 3.61
CA THR A 241 -14.55 -1.22 3.51
C THR A 241 -14.58 -0.20 4.64
N PRO A 242 -15.18 0.99 4.42
CA PRO A 242 -15.25 2.04 5.45
C PRO A 242 -15.94 1.63 6.75
N ASP A 243 -16.82 0.65 6.71
CA ASP A 243 -17.59 0.11 7.86
C ASP A 243 -16.91 -1.09 8.54
N ASP A 244 -15.73 -1.50 8.06
CA ASP A 244 -15.01 -2.70 8.52
C ASP A 244 -15.74 -4.03 8.30
N ALA A 245 -16.74 -4.07 7.43
CA ALA A 245 -17.50 -5.30 7.14
C ALA A 245 -16.68 -6.30 6.32
N TYR A 246 -15.80 -5.79 5.45
CA TYR A 246 -14.93 -6.60 4.58
C TYR A 246 -13.50 -6.09 4.57
N PHE A 247 -12.53 -7.04 4.58
CA PHE A 247 -11.13 -6.74 4.31
C PHE A 247 -10.68 -7.57 3.10
N PHE A 248 -9.89 -6.97 2.25
CA PHE A 248 -9.39 -7.60 1.03
C PHE A 248 -7.88 -7.81 1.13
N ALA A 249 -7.41 -8.96 0.62
CA ALA A 249 -5.98 -9.27 0.58
C ALA A 249 -5.57 -9.67 -0.84
N ALA A 250 -4.60 -8.94 -1.38
CA ALA A 250 -3.84 -9.33 -2.56
C ALA A 250 -2.72 -10.27 -2.12
N THR A 251 -2.70 -11.51 -2.64
CA THR A 251 -1.78 -12.54 -2.18
C THR A 251 -1.03 -13.21 -3.32
N GLU A 252 0.03 -13.95 -2.97
CA GLU A 252 0.79 -14.77 -3.92
C GLU A 252 -0.08 -15.83 -4.59
N VAL A 253 -1.14 -16.29 -3.93
CA VAL A 253 -1.99 -17.42 -4.38
C VAL A 253 -3.41 -17.00 -4.73
N GLY A 254 -3.67 -15.72 -4.89
CA GLY A 254 -4.97 -15.20 -5.34
C GLY A 254 -5.53 -14.08 -4.49
N PRO A 255 -6.74 -13.59 -4.80
CA PRO A 255 -7.42 -12.57 -4.07
C PRO A 255 -8.31 -13.20 -2.99
N TYR A 256 -8.31 -12.63 -1.79
CA TYR A 256 -9.15 -13.08 -0.67
C TYR A 256 -9.95 -11.91 -0.10
N VAL A 257 -11.12 -12.23 0.45
CA VAL A 257 -11.93 -11.33 1.26
C VAL A 257 -12.17 -11.94 2.64
N TYR A 258 -11.94 -11.16 3.69
CA TYR A 258 -12.39 -11.46 5.04
C TYR A 258 -13.79 -10.90 5.24
N ILE A 259 -14.71 -11.73 5.68
CA ILE A 259 -16.10 -11.38 5.99
C ILE A 259 -16.18 -11.27 7.52
N ALA A 260 -16.37 -10.05 8.03
CA ALA A 260 -16.31 -9.81 9.47
C ALA A 260 -17.44 -10.52 10.23
N GLU A 261 -18.61 -10.67 9.64
CA GLU A 261 -19.76 -11.40 10.25
C GLU A 261 -19.47 -12.90 10.40
N ASP A 262 -18.73 -13.49 9.44
CA ASP A 262 -18.40 -14.92 9.41
C ASP A 262 -17.05 -15.22 10.07
N GLU A 263 -16.28 -14.19 10.43
CA GLU A 263 -14.93 -14.26 11.00
C GLU A 263 -13.96 -15.12 10.19
N GLN A 264 -14.05 -15.08 8.83
CA GLN A 264 -13.22 -15.92 7.96
C GLN A 264 -12.86 -15.25 6.64
N TRP A 265 -11.73 -15.70 6.09
CA TRP A 265 -11.30 -15.37 4.73
C TRP A 265 -11.92 -16.33 3.71
N VAL A 266 -12.35 -15.78 2.58
CA VAL A 266 -12.93 -16.52 1.44
C VAL A 266 -12.15 -16.17 0.18
N TYR A 267 -11.88 -17.16 -0.66
CA TYR A 267 -11.25 -16.98 -1.97
C TYR A 267 -12.21 -16.31 -2.96
N LEU A 268 -11.78 -15.20 -3.56
CA LEU A 268 -12.64 -14.37 -4.43
C LEU A 268 -12.66 -14.76 -5.90
N ALA A 269 -11.56 -15.33 -6.45
CA ALA A 269 -11.43 -15.46 -7.90
C ALA A 269 -12.50 -16.38 -8.52
N GLY A 270 -12.94 -17.41 -7.82
CA GLY A 270 -13.92 -18.35 -8.34
C GLY A 270 -13.40 -18.99 -9.64
N ILE A 271 -14.27 -19.05 -10.67
CA ILE A 271 -13.93 -19.54 -12.02
C ILE A 271 -13.74 -18.39 -13.04
N SER A 272 -14.02 -17.17 -12.66
CA SER A 272 -14.09 -16.01 -13.57
C SER A 272 -12.80 -15.22 -13.61
N ALA A 273 -12.12 -15.09 -12.46
CA ALA A 273 -10.85 -14.37 -12.35
C ALA A 273 -9.66 -15.34 -12.42
N PRO A 274 -8.47 -14.87 -12.84
CA PRO A 274 -7.31 -15.75 -13.02
C PRO A 274 -6.76 -16.25 -11.67
N ASP A 275 -6.40 -17.53 -11.62
CA ASP A 275 -5.67 -18.13 -10.51
C ASP A 275 -4.18 -17.81 -10.66
N GLN A 276 -3.73 -16.79 -9.96
CA GLN A 276 -2.34 -16.31 -9.99
C GLN A 276 -2.04 -15.35 -8.83
N THR A 277 -0.84 -14.75 -8.82
CA THR A 277 -0.43 -13.72 -7.89
C THR A 277 -1.17 -12.40 -8.15
N TYR A 278 -1.72 -11.83 -7.09
CA TYR A 278 -2.31 -10.50 -7.03
C TYR A 278 -1.41 -9.60 -6.18
N TRP A 279 -0.96 -8.46 -6.73
CA TRP A 279 0.03 -7.61 -6.10
C TRP A 279 -0.55 -6.40 -5.39
N SER A 280 -1.70 -5.93 -5.85
CA SER A 280 -2.34 -4.78 -5.22
C SER A 280 -3.83 -4.99 -5.04
N VAL A 281 -4.39 -4.27 -4.08
CA VAL A 281 -5.82 -4.16 -3.89
C VAL A 281 -6.17 -2.78 -3.34
N GLU A 282 -7.22 -2.18 -3.90
CA GLU A 282 -7.87 -1.00 -3.36
C GLU A 282 -9.39 -1.24 -3.26
N TYR A 283 -10.03 -0.67 -2.25
CA TYR A 283 -11.49 -0.59 -2.22
C TYR A 283 -11.93 0.82 -2.65
N ILE A 284 -12.92 0.86 -3.54
CA ILE A 284 -13.46 2.09 -4.13
C ILE A 284 -14.91 2.22 -3.68
N PRO A 285 -15.19 3.00 -2.61
CA PRO A 285 -16.54 3.11 -2.05
C PRO A 285 -17.56 3.64 -3.06
N GLU A 286 -17.17 4.58 -3.92
CA GLU A 286 -18.04 5.19 -4.93
C GLU A 286 -18.54 4.21 -5.98
N LEU A 287 -17.83 3.10 -6.15
CA LEU A 287 -18.16 2.03 -7.11
C LEU A 287 -18.57 0.72 -6.42
N ASN A 288 -18.55 0.66 -5.10
CA ASN A 288 -18.73 -0.55 -4.28
C ASN A 288 -17.86 -1.72 -4.82
N THR A 289 -16.57 -1.45 -5.08
CA THR A 289 -15.71 -2.35 -5.85
C THR A 289 -14.34 -2.53 -5.16
N ALA A 290 -13.92 -3.79 -5.02
CA ALA A 290 -12.52 -4.12 -4.73
C ALA A 290 -11.77 -4.34 -6.05
N ARG A 291 -10.74 -3.53 -6.31
CA ARG A 291 -9.93 -3.57 -7.52
C ARG A 291 -8.56 -4.14 -7.23
N PHE A 292 -8.17 -5.14 -8.00
CA PHE A 292 -6.92 -5.85 -7.83
C PHE A 292 -6.02 -5.74 -9.06
N GLY A 293 -4.74 -5.43 -8.84
CA GLY A 293 -3.69 -5.55 -9.85
C GLY A 293 -3.04 -6.93 -9.81
N THR A 294 -2.83 -7.53 -10.99
CA THR A 294 -2.31 -8.90 -11.10
C THR A 294 -0.93 -8.97 -11.74
N TYR A 295 -0.20 -10.03 -11.43
CA TYR A 295 1.09 -10.32 -12.04
C TYR A 295 0.92 -10.99 -13.41
N GLY A 296 0.40 -10.24 -14.40
CA GLY A 296 0.38 -10.67 -15.80
C GLY A 296 -1.00 -10.91 -16.41
N ARG A 297 -2.09 -10.58 -15.74
CA ARG A 297 -3.46 -10.75 -16.26
C ARG A 297 -4.32 -9.49 -16.17
N GLY A 298 -3.68 -8.32 -16.04
CA GLY A 298 -4.40 -7.05 -16.00
C GLY A 298 -4.89 -6.68 -14.61
N ILE A 299 -5.91 -5.86 -14.58
CA ILE A 299 -6.58 -5.35 -13.38
C ILE A 299 -7.99 -5.95 -13.37
N TRP A 300 -8.45 -6.38 -12.18
CA TRP A 300 -9.73 -7.08 -12.01
C TRP A 300 -10.57 -6.41 -10.94
N ASP A 301 -11.83 -6.17 -11.28
CA ASP A 301 -12.83 -5.60 -10.38
C ASP A 301 -13.73 -6.70 -9.82
N PHE A 302 -13.86 -6.72 -8.50
CA PHE A 302 -14.86 -7.51 -7.78
C PHE A 302 -15.89 -6.55 -7.22
N ILE A 303 -17.06 -6.50 -7.86
CA ILE A 303 -18.18 -5.65 -7.47
C ILE A 303 -18.89 -6.32 -6.30
N MET A 304 -19.08 -5.58 -5.23
CA MET A 304 -19.82 -6.06 -4.07
C MET A 304 -21.31 -5.88 -4.33
N ASP A 305 -22.08 -6.96 -4.21
CA ASP A 305 -23.53 -6.87 -4.28
C ASP A 305 -24.07 -6.19 -3.00
N ASP A 306 -25.11 -5.37 -3.15
CA ASP A 306 -25.81 -4.66 -2.05
C ASP A 306 -26.56 -5.63 -1.13
#